data_0a5c8d094f86aecf88a2c653d9d0509c
#
_entry.id   0a5c8d094f86aecf88a2c653d9d0509c
#
_cell.length_a   1.000
_cell.length_b   1.000
_cell.length_c   1.000
_cell.angle_alpha   90.00
_cell.angle_beta   90.00
_cell.angle_gamma   90.00
#
_symmetry.space_group_name_H-M   'P 1'
#
loop_
_entity.id
_entity.type
_entity.pdbx_description
1 polymer ?
#
loop_
_entity_poly.entity_id
_entity_poly.type
_entity_poly.pdbx_seq_one_letter_code
_entity_poly.pdbx_strand_id
1 'polypeptide(L)'
;MDYLFSYCTDKGPCRDVNQDSLCFKSAEYKGNTFLLAAVCDGMGGLSDGENASAYVIKKLSEWFENNLASLLHRKKGILDIRKNLDEYIHMVNDKINKYSATNNKMLGTTMTAIIVLTDINKILTAHVGDSRAYKISDNEITLITNDHSVVGEEVRNGFLTEELANSDERQNQLTKCIGADFDDISYDYTINDMESCVYMLCSDGFRKKISSSEFSESLKPSEITDKIKAENTLRRLTELNIQRDETDNITSLLLRII
;
A
#
# COMPACT_ATOMS: atom_id res chain seq x y z
N MET A 1 -8.44 20.44 -7.93
CA MET A 1 -7.20 19.93 -7.28
C MET A 1 -6.32 19.33 -8.34
N ASP A 2 -5.05 19.75 -8.37
CA ASP A 2 -4.08 19.17 -9.29
C ASP A 2 -3.31 18.07 -8.58
N TYR A 3 -3.05 16.99 -9.28
CA TYR A 3 -2.28 15.86 -8.78
C TYR A 3 -1.48 15.22 -9.92
N LEU A 4 -0.41 14.54 -9.56
CA LEU A 4 0.29 13.61 -10.45
C LEU A 4 0.44 12.27 -9.76
N PHE A 5 0.42 11.20 -10.54
CA PHE A 5 0.74 9.88 -10.05
C PHE A 5 1.73 9.17 -10.98
N SER A 6 2.50 8.29 -10.40
CA SER A 6 3.42 7.40 -11.10
C SER A 6 3.54 6.08 -10.34
N TYR A 7 3.97 5.05 -11.02
CA TYR A 7 4.22 3.75 -10.40
C TYR A 7 5.37 3.04 -11.09
N CYS A 8 5.99 2.13 -10.37
CA CYS A 8 6.93 1.15 -10.91
C CYS A 8 6.63 -0.19 -10.24
N THR A 9 6.59 -1.25 -11.03
CA THR A 9 6.45 -2.61 -10.53
C THR A 9 7.37 -3.52 -11.33
N ASP A 10 8.16 -4.32 -10.65
CA ASP A 10 9.13 -5.25 -11.21
C ASP A 10 9.09 -6.57 -10.45
N LYS A 11 9.21 -7.69 -11.14
CA LYS A 11 9.24 -8.99 -10.48
C LYS A 11 10.52 -9.26 -9.70
N GLY A 12 11.53 -8.39 -9.84
CA GLY A 12 12.85 -8.60 -9.28
C GLY A 12 13.65 -9.67 -10.01
N PRO A 13 14.96 -9.81 -9.68
CA PRO A 13 15.86 -10.72 -10.38
C PRO A 13 15.67 -12.19 -10.01
N CYS A 14 15.10 -12.49 -8.83
CA CYS A 14 15.08 -13.84 -8.25
C CYS A 14 13.72 -14.53 -8.29
N ARG A 15 12.63 -13.79 -8.48
CA ARG A 15 11.27 -14.34 -8.52
C ARG A 15 10.86 -14.72 -9.93
N ASP A 16 10.11 -15.81 -10.10
CA ASP A 16 9.56 -16.21 -11.41
C ASP A 16 8.31 -15.39 -11.76
N VAL A 17 7.51 -15.02 -10.76
CA VAL A 17 6.25 -14.29 -10.91
C VAL A 17 6.29 -13.03 -10.05
N ASN A 18 5.66 -11.96 -10.53
CA ASN A 18 5.38 -10.79 -9.71
C ASN A 18 4.07 -11.05 -8.94
N GLN A 19 4.17 -11.20 -7.63
CA GLN A 19 3.04 -11.42 -6.73
C GLN A 19 2.47 -10.09 -6.19
N ASP A 20 3.15 -8.98 -6.44
CA ASP A 20 2.65 -7.64 -6.14
C ASP A 20 1.54 -7.22 -7.11
N SER A 21 0.60 -6.45 -6.62
CA SER A 21 -0.44 -5.81 -7.41
C SER A 21 -0.68 -4.39 -6.93
N LEU A 22 -1.05 -3.50 -7.85
CA LEU A 22 -1.37 -2.11 -7.51
C LEU A 22 -2.57 -1.60 -8.32
N CYS A 23 -3.21 -0.54 -7.82
CA CYS A 23 -4.12 0.24 -8.63
C CYS A 23 -4.06 1.72 -8.29
N PHE A 24 -4.40 2.53 -9.29
CA PHE A 24 -4.75 3.93 -9.14
C PHE A 24 -6.08 4.19 -9.84
N LYS A 25 -7.00 4.85 -9.15
CA LYS A 25 -8.31 5.26 -9.68
C LYS A 25 -8.54 6.74 -9.39
N SER A 26 -9.20 7.39 -10.32
CA SER A 26 -9.65 8.78 -10.20
C SER A 26 -11.09 8.89 -10.63
N ALA A 27 -11.88 9.66 -9.90
CA ALA A 27 -13.26 9.96 -10.23
C ALA A 27 -13.60 11.42 -9.89
N GLU A 28 -14.45 12.02 -10.69
CA GLU A 28 -14.97 13.35 -10.47
C GLU A 28 -16.46 13.28 -10.09
N TYR A 29 -16.83 13.95 -9.00
CA TYR A 29 -18.23 14.06 -8.59
C TYR A 29 -18.51 15.44 -8.00
N LYS A 30 -19.46 16.16 -8.59
CA LYS A 30 -19.87 17.52 -8.18
C LYS A 30 -18.71 18.51 -8.07
N GLY A 31 -17.75 18.44 -8.99
CA GLY A 31 -16.57 19.31 -9.02
C GLY A 31 -15.46 18.96 -8.02
N ASN A 32 -15.60 17.84 -7.31
CA ASN A 32 -14.58 17.33 -6.41
C ASN A 32 -13.93 16.09 -7.01
N THR A 33 -12.65 15.92 -6.75
CA THR A 33 -11.83 14.79 -7.18
C THR A 33 -11.75 13.74 -6.06
N PHE A 34 -11.90 12.51 -6.41
CA PHE A 34 -11.73 11.36 -5.50
C PHE A 34 -10.68 10.43 -6.08
N LEU A 35 -9.71 10.02 -5.27
CA LEU A 35 -8.63 9.16 -5.71
C LEU A 35 -8.56 7.90 -4.83
N LEU A 36 -8.17 6.78 -5.44
CA LEU A 36 -7.74 5.56 -4.77
C LEU A 36 -6.35 5.19 -5.28
N ALA A 37 -5.41 5.04 -4.38
CA ALA A 37 -4.09 4.46 -4.63
C ALA A 37 -3.93 3.24 -3.71
N ALA A 38 -3.55 2.09 -4.24
CA ALA A 38 -3.36 0.90 -3.43
C ALA A 38 -2.22 0.02 -3.95
N VAL A 39 -1.51 -0.62 -3.00
CA VAL A 39 -0.48 -1.64 -3.23
C VAL A 39 -0.81 -2.84 -2.35
N CYS A 40 -0.68 -4.03 -2.93
CA CYS A 40 -0.85 -5.33 -2.28
C CYS A 40 0.34 -6.20 -2.64
N ASP A 41 0.99 -6.78 -1.64
CA ASP A 41 2.08 -7.75 -1.78
C ASP A 41 1.51 -9.14 -1.50
N GLY A 42 1.55 -9.99 -2.50
CA GLY A 42 0.95 -11.31 -2.45
C GLY A 42 1.87 -12.36 -1.87
N MET A 43 1.37 -13.13 -0.92
CA MET A 43 2.08 -14.23 -0.28
C MET A 43 1.43 -15.56 -0.62
N GLY A 44 2.24 -16.51 -1.07
CA GLY A 44 1.78 -17.89 -1.29
C GLY A 44 2.99 -18.81 -1.36
N GLY A 45 3.02 -19.82 -0.53
CA GLY A 45 4.08 -20.85 -0.58
C GLY A 45 3.96 -21.68 -1.85
N LEU A 46 4.64 -21.29 -2.93
CA LEU A 46 4.85 -21.95 -4.22
C LEU A 46 3.95 -21.54 -5.40
N SER A 47 2.73 -21.07 -5.23
CA SER A 47 1.93 -20.50 -6.34
C SER A 47 0.62 -19.93 -5.80
N ASP A 48 0.23 -18.75 -6.21
CA ASP A 48 -1.09 -18.10 -6.05
C ASP A 48 -1.10 -16.79 -5.21
N GLY A 49 0.02 -16.31 -4.67
CA GLY A 49 0.10 -14.99 -4.03
C GLY A 49 -0.36 -13.88 -4.98
N GLU A 50 0.00 -13.99 -6.27
CA GLU A 50 -0.44 -13.09 -7.33
C GLU A 50 -1.97 -13.07 -7.49
N ASN A 51 -2.64 -14.19 -7.26
CA ASN A 51 -4.09 -14.27 -7.32
C ASN A 51 -4.74 -13.56 -6.13
N ALA A 52 -4.15 -13.64 -4.93
CA ALA A 52 -4.65 -12.95 -3.74
C ALA A 52 -4.52 -11.44 -3.89
N SER A 53 -3.33 -10.95 -4.23
CA SER A 53 -3.07 -9.51 -4.40
C SER A 53 -3.92 -8.91 -5.52
N ALA A 54 -3.98 -9.56 -6.69
CA ALA A 54 -4.80 -9.12 -7.82
C ALA A 54 -6.31 -9.12 -7.47
N TYR A 55 -6.77 -10.12 -6.70
CA TYR A 55 -8.16 -10.17 -6.26
C TYR A 55 -8.52 -9.01 -5.33
N VAL A 56 -7.67 -8.71 -4.32
CA VAL A 56 -7.87 -7.58 -3.41
C VAL A 56 -7.87 -6.26 -4.17
N ILE A 57 -6.90 -6.04 -5.07
CA ILE A 57 -6.84 -4.82 -5.91
C ILE A 57 -8.08 -4.67 -6.79
N LYS A 58 -8.54 -5.75 -7.42
CA LYS A 58 -9.79 -5.75 -8.18
C LYS A 58 -10.98 -5.36 -7.29
N LYS A 59 -11.07 -5.92 -6.08
CA LYS A 59 -12.17 -5.63 -5.15
C LYS A 59 -12.14 -4.20 -4.62
N LEU A 60 -10.97 -3.65 -4.32
CA LEU A 60 -10.82 -2.23 -3.98
C LEU A 60 -11.27 -1.31 -5.12
N SER A 61 -10.92 -1.66 -6.36
CA SER A 61 -11.38 -0.92 -7.55
C SER A 61 -12.91 -0.96 -7.68
N GLU A 62 -13.53 -2.13 -7.52
CA GLU A 62 -15.00 -2.31 -7.53
C GLU A 62 -15.67 -1.52 -6.39
N TRP A 63 -15.07 -1.51 -5.20
CA TRP A 63 -15.55 -0.73 -4.06
C TRP A 63 -15.52 0.77 -4.35
N PHE A 64 -14.42 1.27 -4.90
CA PHE A 64 -14.28 2.68 -5.27
C PHE A 64 -15.34 3.11 -6.29
N GLU A 65 -15.55 2.32 -7.33
CA GLU A 65 -16.47 2.62 -8.42
C GLU A 65 -17.94 2.55 -8.00
N ASN A 66 -18.31 1.63 -7.12
CA ASN A 66 -19.71 1.34 -6.79
C ASN A 66 -20.10 1.82 -5.38
N ASN A 67 -19.33 1.42 -4.36
CA ASN A 67 -19.69 1.70 -2.97
C ASN A 67 -19.39 3.15 -2.60
N LEU A 68 -18.16 3.62 -2.86
CA LEU A 68 -17.80 5.01 -2.57
C LEU A 68 -18.70 5.98 -3.32
N ALA A 69 -18.92 5.76 -4.62
CA ALA A 69 -19.84 6.59 -5.42
C ALA A 69 -21.25 6.65 -4.79
N SER A 70 -21.78 5.51 -4.34
CA SER A 70 -23.09 5.44 -3.66
C SER A 70 -23.08 6.20 -2.33
N LEU A 71 -22.01 6.08 -1.52
CA LEU A 71 -21.86 6.78 -0.24
C LEU A 71 -21.80 8.29 -0.43
N LEU A 72 -21.03 8.78 -1.41
CA LEU A 72 -20.95 10.19 -1.78
C LEU A 72 -22.31 10.74 -2.28
N HIS A 73 -23.02 9.96 -3.08
CA HIS A 73 -24.37 10.34 -3.54
C HIS A 73 -25.33 10.50 -2.35
N ARG A 74 -25.23 9.65 -1.34
CA ARG A 74 -26.04 9.69 -0.11
C ARG A 74 -25.49 10.68 0.93
N LYS A 75 -24.45 11.46 0.61
CA LYS A 75 -23.79 12.44 1.50
C LYS A 75 -23.31 11.82 2.83
N LYS A 76 -22.77 10.61 2.76
CA LYS A 76 -22.20 9.93 3.92
C LYS A 76 -20.86 10.56 4.32
N GLY A 77 -20.62 10.64 5.64
CA GLY A 77 -19.36 11.15 6.18
C GLY A 77 -18.21 10.14 6.12
N ILE A 78 -17.00 10.62 6.42
CA ILE A 78 -15.78 9.80 6.35
C ILE A 78 -15.83 8.57 7.25
N LEU A 79 -16.50 8.64 8.40
CA LEU A 79 -16.66 7.49 9.30
C LEU A 79 -17.58 6.41 8.72
N ASP A 80 -18.62 6.81 7.97
CA ASP A 80 -19.46 5.86 7.23
C ASP A 80 -18.69 5.22 6.07
N ILE A 81 -17.85 6.03 5.38
CA ILE A 81 -16.99 5.55 4.29
C ILE A 81 -15.99 4.52 4.84
N ARG A 82 -15.30 4.85 5.95
CA ARG A 82 -14.38 3.93 6.63
C ARG A 82 -15.07 2.63 7.04
N LYS A 83 -16.23 2.73 7.70
CA LYS A 83 -16.99 1.56 8.14
C LYS A 83 -17.40 0.67 6.97
N ASN A 84 -17.89 1.27 5.88
CA ASN A 84 -18.28 0.50 4.69
C ASN A 84 -17.08 -0.17 4.02
N LEU A 85 -15.92 0.50 3.98
CA LEU A 85 -14.68 -0.09 3.47
C LEU A 85 -14.25 -1.28 4.34
N ASP A 86 -14.28 -1.12 5.66
CA ASP A 86 -13.95 -2.17 6.62
C ASP A 86 -14.82 -3.43 6.43
N GLU A 87 -16.14 -3.26 6.42
CA GLU A 87 -17.09 -4.35 6.15
C GLU A 87 -16.83 -5.03 4.79
N TYR A 88 -16.46 -4.23 3.77
CA TYR A 88 -16.17 -4.76 2.44
C TYR A 88 -14.86 -5.57 2.41
N ILE A 89 -13.82 -5.11 3.10
CA ILE A 89 -12.54 -5.82 3.18
C ILE A 89 -12.70 -7.12 3.97
N HIS A 90 -13.45 -7.14 5.07
CA HIS A 90 -13.79 -8.38 5.78
C HIS A 90 -14.47 -9.39 4.87
N MET A 91 -15.45 -8.96 4.07
CA MET A 91 -16.09 -9.83 3.07
C MET A 91 -15.10 -10.38 2.02
N VAL A 92 -14.12 -9.57 1.61
CA VAL A 92 -13.05 -10.00 0.68
C VAL A 92 -12.15 -11.03 1.34
N ASN A 93 -11.74 -10.80 2.60
CA ASN A 93 -10.97 -11.74 3.39
C ASN A 93 -11.66 -13.12 3.52
N ASP A 94 -12.93 -13.13 3.88
CA ASP A 94 -13.72 -14.36 4.01
C ASP A 94 -13.76 -15.17 2.71
N LYS A 95 -13.85 -14.48 1.56
CA LYS A 95 -13.82 -15.15 0.25
C LYS A 95 -12.47 -15.76 -0.07
N ILE A 96 -11.36 -15.10 0.27
CA ILE A 96 -10.02 -15.65 0.08
C ILE A 96 -9.83 -16.85 1.00
N ASN A 97 -10.18 -16.75 2.28
CA ASN A 97 -10.09 -17.85 3.24
C ASN A 97 -10.92 -19.07 2.80
N LYS A 98 -12.14 -18.85 2.33
CA LYS A 98 -12.98 -19.92 1.79
C LYS A 98 -12.35 -20.59 0.57
N TYR A 99 -11.76 -19.81 -0.34
CA TYR A 99 -11.05 -20.34 -1.50
C TYR A 99 -9.83 -21.16 -1.06
N SER A 100 -9.02 -20.66 -0.12
CA SER A 100 -7.87 -21.33 0.46
C SER A 100 -8.25 -22.69 1.06
N ALA A 101 -9.27 -22.71 1.90
CA ALA A 101 -9.76 -23.94 2.55
C ALA A 101 -10.32 -24.96 1.52
N THR A 102 -11.07 -24.47 0.50
CA THR A 102 -11.66 -25.35 -0.51
C THR A 102 -10.60 -26.00 -1.41
N ASN A 103 -9.50 -25.31 -1.68
CA ASN A 103 -8.45 -25.76 -2.60
C ASN A 103 -7.20 -26.29 -1.88
N ASN A 104 -7.22 -26.38 -0.56
CA ASN A 104 -6.08 -26.75 0.28
C ASN A 104 -4.82 -25.95 -0.05
N LYS A 105 -4.99 -24.61 -0.18
CA LYS A 105 -3.93 -23.64 -0.48
C LYS A 105 -3.76 -22.66 0.67
N MET A 106 -2.55 -22.18 0.87
CA MET A 106 -2.27 -21.04 1.75
C MET A 106 -1.93 -19.86 0.86
N LEU A 107 -2.79 -18.88 0.82
CA LEU A 107 -2.55 -17.64 0.10
C LEU A 107 -3.07 -16.45 0.89
N GLY A 108 -2.34 -15.37 0.80
CA GLY A 108 -2.68 -14.14 1.47
C GLY A 108 -2.04 -12.96 0.76
N THR A 109 -2.34 -11.77 1.22
CA THR A 109 -1.74 -10.55 0.69
C THR A 109 -1.78 -9.44 1.71
N THR A 110 -0.78 -8.55 1.68
CA THR A 110 -0.87 -7.25 2.33
C THR A 110 -1.91 -6.38 1.62
N MET A 111 -2.30 -5.30 2.25
CA MET A 111 -3.08 -4.23 1.62
C MET A 111 -2.69 -2.90 2.25
N THR A 112 -2.21 -1.97 1.43
CA THR A 112 -2.01 -0.58 1.81
C THR A 112 -2.73 0.30 0.80
N ALA A 113 -3.73 1.05 1.24
CA ALA A 113 -4.57 1.87 0.38
C ALA A 113 -4.74 3.29 0.94
N ILE A 114 -4.72 4.28 0.05
CA ILE A 114 -5.03 5.68 0.34
C ILE A 114 -6.23 6.09 -0.50
N ILE A 115 -7.25 6.65 0.16
CA ILE A 115 -8.43 7.24 -0.46
C ILE A 115 -8.41 8.74 -0.19
N VAL A 116 -8.36 9.55 -1.26
CA VAL A 116 -8.41 11.02 -1.18
C VAL A 116 -9.84 11.50 -1.40
N LEU A 117 -10.33 12.30 -0.47
CA LEU A 117 -11.69 12.86 -0.43
C LEU A 117 -11.58 14.38 -0.42
N THR A 118 -11.54 15.01 -1.61
CA THR A 118 -11.28 16.45 -1.71
C THR A 118 -12.45 17.32 -1.25
N ASP A 119 -13.67 16.79 -1.28
CA ASP A 119 -14.88 17.48 -0.82
C ASP A 119 -14.87 17.82 0.68
N ILE A 120 -14.12 17.06 1.46
CA ILE A 120 -13.95 17.25 2.90
C ILE A 120 -12.49 17.46 3.33
N ASN A 121 -11.58 17.62 2.38
CA ASN A 121 -10.14 17.80 2.61
C ASN A 121 -9.51 16.73 3.49
N LYS A 122 -9.83 15.45 3.23
CA LYS A 122 -9.35 14.31 4.03
C LYS A 122 -8.72 13.23 3.17
N ILE A 123 -7.81 12.50 3.83
CA ILE A 123 -7.23 11.25 3.35
C ILE A 123 -7.56 10.17 4.36
N LEU A 124 -8.14 9.08 3.86
CA LEU A 124 -8.36 7.84 4.58
C LEU A 124 -7.31 6.83 4.14
N THR A 125 -6.49 6.35 5.06
CA THR A 125 -5.57 5.22 4.83
C THR A 125 -6.17 3.96 5.45
N ALA A 126 -6.11 2.85 4.70
CA ALA A 126 -6.48 1.52 5.17
C ALA A 126 -5.28 0.59 4.97
N HIS A 127 -4.92 -0.21 6.01
CA HIS A 127 -3.68 -0.96 6.00
C HIS A 127 -3.76 -2.30 6.73
N VAL A 128 -3.10 -3.30 6.18
CA VAL A 128 -2.73 -4.57 6.82
C VAL A 128 -1.50 -5.17 6.13
N GLY A 129 -0.55 -5.68 6.91
CA GLY A 129 0.69 -6.26 6.44
C GLY A 129 1.90 -5.39 6.73
N ASP A 130 2.95 -5.49 5.91
CA ASP A 130 4.22 -4.75 6.05
C ASP A 130 4.58 -3.92 4.80
N SER A 131 3.71 -3.85 3.81
CA SER A 131 3.74 -2.80 2.79
C SER A 131 3.50 -1.45 3.45
N ARG A 132 4.18 -0.40 3.02
CA ARG A 132 4.14 0.88 3.75
C ARG A 132 3.51 2.01 2.94
N ALA A 133 2.90 2.97 3.66
CA ALA A 133 2.53 4.29 3.14
C ALA A 133 3.30 5.38 3.89
N TYR A 134 3.84 6.33 3.13
CA TYR A 134 4.57 7.50 3.64
C TYR A 134 3.90 8.78 3.17
N LYS A 135 3.97 9.82 4.02
CA LYS A 135 3.77 11.22 3.66
C LYS A 135 5.12 11.90 3.62
N ILE A 136 5.47 12.54 2.51
CA ILE A 136 6.76 13.15 2.27
C ILE A 136 6.56 14.60 1.89
N SER A 137 7.05 15.50 2.73
CA SER A 137 7.20 16.93 2.45
C SER A 137 8.65 17.24 2.06
N ASP A 138 8.96 18.48 1.75
CA ASP A 138 10.36 18.88 1.47
C ASP A 138 11.27 18.77 2.71
N ASN A 139 10.69 18.78 3.91
CA ASN A 139 11.45 18.82 5.17
C ASN A 139 11.33 17.55 6.01
N GLU A 140 10.32 16.70 5.74
CA GLU A 140 10.00 15.57 6.62
C GLU A 140 9.43 14.40 5.83
N ILE A 141 9.81 13.20 6.26
CA ILE A 141 9.17 11.94 5.87
C ILE A 141 8.46 11.34 7.09
N THR A 142 7.18 11.08 6.96
CA THR A 142 6.36 10.48 8.01
C THR A 142 5.85 9.13 7.52
N LEU A 143 6.12 8.06 8.26
CA LEU A 143 5.49 6.76 8.05
C LEU A 143 4.04 6.83 8.55
N ILE A 144 3.07 6.51 7.67
CA ILE A 144 1.64 6.55 8.00
C ILE A 144 1.16 5.20 8.57
N THR A 145 1.75 4.10 8.12
CA THR A 145 1.38 2.73 8.46
C THR A 145 2.28 2.13 9.53
N ASN A 146 1.81 1.09 10.22
CA ASN A 146 2.61 0.28 11.14
C ASN A 146 2.74 -1.12 10.55
N ASP A 147 3.95 -1.65 10.44
CA ASP A 147 4.15 -3.00 9.94
C ASP A 147 3.50 -4.05 10.85
N HIS A 148 2.67 -4.91 10.28
CA HIS A 148 2.13 -6.09 10.94
C HIS A 148 3.04 -7.29 10.69
N SER A 149 4.26 -7.21 11.20
CA SER A 149 5.26 -8.28 11.18
C SER A 149 5.87 -8.43 12.56
N VAL A 150 6.47 -9.59 12.83
CA VAL A 150 7.13 -9.87 14.13
C VAL A 150 8.15 -8.79 14.43
N VAL A 151 9.05 -8.52 13.48
CA VAL A 151 10.10 -7.50 13.66
C VAL A 151 9.53 -6.08 13.71
N GLY A 152 8.47 -5.78 12.93
CA GLY A 152 7.82 -4.47 12.96
C GLY A 152 7.18 -4.17 14.32
N GLU A 153 6.60 -5.17 14.98
CA GLU A 153 6.08 -5.02 16.34
C GLU A 153 7.22 -4.81 17.36
N GLU A 154 8.34 -5.51 17.21
CA GLU A 154 9.52 -5.34 18.07
C GLU A 154 10.15 -3.94 17.89
N VAL A 155 10.23 -3.42 16.65
CA VAL A 155 10.70 -2.04 16.38
C VAL A 155 9.78 -1.03 17.04
N ARG A 156 8.47 -1.16 16.86
CA ARG A 156 7.47 -0.25 17.47
C ARG A 156 7.52 -0.25 18.99
N ASN A 157 7.82 -1.39 19.60
CA ASN A 157 7.96 -1.53 21.06
C ASN A 157 9.36 -1.14 21.58
N GLY A 158 10.30 -0.74 20.70
CA GLY A 158 11.64 -0.34 21.06
C GLY A 158 12.59 -1.49 21.42
N PHE A 159 12.25 -2.72 21.07
CA PHE A 159 13.09 -3.90 21.28
C PHE A 159 14.09 -4.13 20.16
N LEU A 160 13.84 -3.56 18.97
CA LEU A 160 14.67 -3.69 17.78
C LEU A 160 14.81 -2.34 17.08
N THR A 161 15.94 -2.08 16.40
CA THR A 161 16.06 -0.94 15.50
C THR A 161 15.62 -1.31 14.07
N GLU A 162 15.27 -0.32 13.24
CA GLU A 162 14.93 -0.53 11.82
C GLU A 162 16.06 -1.25 11.06
N GLU A 163 17.32 -0.88 11.32
CA GLU A 163 18.48 -1.49 10.66
C GLU A 163 18.61 -2.98 11.03
N LEU A 164 18.40 -3.34 12.30
CA LEU A 164 18.44 -4.72 12.74
C LEU A 164 17.25 -5.52 12.23
N ALA A 165 16.06 -4.91 12.18
CA ALA A 165 14.87 -5.54 11.64
C ALA A 165 15.03 -5.95 10.17
N ASN A 166 15.67 -5.11 9.34
CA ASN A 166 15.92 -5.38 7.92
C ASN A 166 16.91 -6.54 7.68
N SER A 167 17.66 -6.98 8.69
CA SER A 167 18.59 -8.11 8.63
C SER A 167 18.17 -9.31 9.48
N ASP A 168 17.04 -9.24 10.17
CA ASP A 168 16.51 -10.31 11.01
C ASP A 168 15.90 -11.44 10.14
N GLU A 169 16.16 -12.69 10.48
CA GLU A 169 15.61 -13.84 9.76
C GLU A 169 14.07 -13.90 9.78
N ARG A 170 13.43 -13.22 10.75
CA ARG A 170 11.97 -13.13 10.89
C ARG A 170 11.35 -11.96 10.15
N GLN A 171 12.13 -11.16 9.38
CA GLN A 171 11.67 -9.94 8.73
C GLN A 171 10.44 -10.12 7.83
N ASN A 172 10.24 -11.32 7.27
CA ASN A 172 9.12 -11.65 6.39
C ASN A 172 7.98 -12.39 7.13
N GLN A 173 8.02 -12.49 8.47
CA GLN A 173 6.97 -13.14 9.25
C GLN A 173 5.87 -12.14 9.61
N LEU A 174 4.80 -12.15 8.84
CA LEU A 174 3.64 -11.30 9.10
C LEU A 174 2.82 -11.82 10.27
N THR A 175 2.30 -10.88 11.06
CA THR A 175 1.33 -11.12 12.14
C THR A 175 -0.11 -10.90 11.69
N LYS A 176 -0.32 -10.17 10.57
CA LYS A 176 -1.64 -9.95 9.95
C LYS A 176 -1.51 -9.78 8.45
N CYS A 177 -2.43 -10.37 7.70
CA CYS A 177 -2.63 -10.13 6.26
C CYS A 177 -4.06 -10.53 5.86
N ILE A 178 -4.50 -10.20 4.66
CA ILE A 178 -5.76 -10.70 4.09
C ILE A 178 -5.54 -12.13 3.60
N GLY A 179 -6.42 -13.05 3.97
CA GLY A 179 -6.47 -14.42 3.43
C GLY A 179 -5.74 -15.50 4.23
N ALA A 180 -5.05 -15.18 5.30
CA ALA A 180 -4.30 -16.15 6.12
C ALA A 180 -5.02 -16.52 7.42
N ASP A 181 -6.29 -16.82 7.38
CA ASP A 181 -7.14 -17.38 8.45
C ASP A 181 -6.72 -17.03 9.90
N PHE A 182 -6.38 -15.74 10.09
CA PHE A 182 -6.11 -15.21 11.43
C PHE A 182 -7.43 -15.04 12.16
N ASP A 183 -7.52 -15.58 13.37
CA ASP A 183 -8.61 -15.31 14.28
C ASP A 183 -8.66 -13.80 14.56
N ASP A 184 -9.83 -13.17 14.32
CA ASP A 184 -10.09 -11.77 14.64
C ASP A 184 -9.16 -10.76 13.92
N ILE A 185 -9.06 -10.85 12.59
CA ILE A 185 -8.29 -9.88 11.79
C ILE A 185 -8.85 -8.46 11.93
N SER A 186 -7.99 -7.53 12.29
CA SER A 186 -8.29 -6.10 12.34
C SER A 186 -7.41 -5.33 11.34
N TYR A 187 -8.01 -4.36 10.68
CA TYR A 187 -7.32 -3.47 9.75
C TYR A 187 -7.05 -2.12 10.41
N ASP A 188 -5.89 -1.55 10.11
CA ASP A 188 -5.55 -0.21 10.60
C ASP A 188 -6.15 0.85 9.69
N TYR A 189 -6.76 1.86 10.30
CA TYR A 189 -7.31 3.02 9.61
C TYR A 189 -6.76 4.32 10.20
N THR A 190 -6.29 5.22 9.35
CA THR A 190 -5.96 6.59 9.76
C THR A 190 -6.73 7.59 8.90
N ILE A 191 -7.12 8.70 9.52
CA ILE A 191 -7.79 9.81 8.84
C ILE A 191 -6.96 11.06 9.11
N ASN A 192 -6.41 11.62 8.05
CA ASN A 192 -5.57 12.81 8.11
C ASN A 192 -6.15 13.93 7.23
N ASP A 193 -5.73 15.16 7.49
CA ASP A 193 -5.95 16.26 6.57
C ASP A 193 -5.16 16.03 5.29
N MET A 194 -5.74 16.41 4.16
CA MET A 194 -5.05 16.39 2.88
C MET A 194 -4.05 17.56 2.84
N GLU A 195 -2.82 17.25 2.48
CA GLU A 195 -1.74 18.24 2.36
C GLU A 195 -1.11 18.18 0.97
N SER A 196 -0.57 19.32 0.51
CA SER A 196 0.25 19.37 -0.70
C SER A 196 1.62 18.75 -0.43
N CYS A 197 1.74 17.46 -0.75
CA CYS A 197 2.94 16.67 -0.51
C CYS A 197 2.95 15.42 -1.41
N VAL A 198 3.94 14.56 -1.25
CA VAL A 198 4.02 13.26 -1.89
C VAL A 198 3.53 12.19 -0.92
N TYR A 199 2.58 11.37 -1.36
CA TYR A 199 2.19 10.12 -0.73
C TYR A 199 2.80 8.97 -1.50
N MET A 200 3.55 8.13 -0.81
CA MET A 200 4.25 7.00 -1.40
C MET A 200 3.77 5.70 -0.79
N LEU A 201 3.30 4.76 -1.61
CA LEU A 201 2.96 3.40 -1.21
C LEU A 201 3.97 2.44 -1.83
N CYS A 202 4.42 1.45 -1.07
CA CYS A 202 5.37 0.48 -1.60
C CYS A 202 5.30 -0.86 -0.89
N SER A 203 5.65 -1.94 -1.60
CA SER A 203 5.99 -3.23 -1.00
C SER A 203 7.34 -3.17 -0.28
N ASP A 204 7.64 -4.19 0.48
CA ASP A 204 8.87 -4.28 1.27
C ASP A 204 10.12 -4.32 0.38
N GLY A 205 10.08 -5.01 -0.77
CA GLY A 205 11.19 -5.07 -1.72
C GLY A 205 11.56 -3.73 -2.35
N PHE A 206 10.67 -2.72 -2.37
CA PHE A 206 11.03 -1.38 -2.83
C PHE A 206 11.85 -0.60 -1.80
N ARG A 207 11.71 -0.85 -0.51
CA ARG A 207 12.29 -0.02 0.57
C ARG A 207 13.51 -0.61 1.26
N LYS A 208 13.66 -1.94 1.28
CA LYS A 208 14.65 -2.65 2.14
C LYS A 208 16.10 -2.30 1.82
N LYS A 209 16.44 -2.00 0.58
CA LYS A 209 17.81 -1.70 0.14
C LYS A 209 18.09 -0.21 -0.10
N ILE A 210 17.12 0.67 0.20
CA ILE A 210 17.25 2.12 0.06
C ILE A 210 17.38 2.72 1.45
N SER A 211 18.40 3.55 1.68
CA SER A 211 18.55 4.27 2.94
C SER A 211 17.45 5.33 3.10
N SER A 212 17.13 5.67 4.35
CA SER A 212 16.11 6.69 4.64
C SER A 212 16.44 8.06 4.03
N SER A 213 17.71 8.42 3.92
CA SER A 213 18.16 9.66 3.28
C SER A 213 17.94 9.62 1.76
N GLU A 214 18.35 8.54 1.08
CA GLU A 214 18.14 8.37 -0.36
C GLU A 214 16.63 8.39 -0.70
N PHE A 215 15.83 7.77 0.15
CA PHE A 215 14.38 7.72 -0.01
C PHE A 215 13.78 9.13 0.11
N SER A 216 14.07 9.85 1.20
CA SER A 216 13.53 11.19 1.45
C SER A 216 13.99 12.21 0.40
N GLU A 217 15.29 12.25 0.10
CA GLU A 217 15.86 13.19 -0.88
C GLU A 217 15.33 12.96 -2.30
N SER A 218 15.10 11.71 -2.69
CA SER A 218 14.62 11.38 -4.03
C SER A 218 13.14 11.66 -4.25
N LEU A 219 12.33 11.61 -3.19
CA LEU A 219 10.86 11.62 -3.29
C LEU A 219 10.21 12.90 -2.76
N LYS A 220 10.99 13.87 -2.27
CA LYS A 220 10.44 15.16 -1.81
C LYS A 220 9.74 15.93 -2.95
N PRO A 221 8.71 16.73 -2.65
CA PRO A 221 7.94 17.47 -3.65
C PRO A 221 8.78 18.33 -4.60
N SER A 222 9.86 18.96 -4.11
CA SER A 222 10.77 19.76 -4.93
C SER A 222 11.49 18.96 -6.03
N GLU A 223 11.67 17.66 -5.85
CA GLU A 223 12.27 16.76 -6.85
C GLU A 223 11.22 16.14 -7.80
N ILE A 224 10.01 15.89 -7.31
CA ILE A 224 8.92 15.27 -8.08
C ILE A 224 8.04 16.35 -8.74
N THR A 225 8.61 17.17 -9.61
CA THR A 225 7.93 18.33 -10.18
C THR A 225 6.93 18.01 -11.30
N ASP A 226 7.12 16.88 -11.97
CA ASP A 226 6.29 16.44 -13.10
C ASP A 226 6.28 14.90 -13.19
N LYS A 227 5.42 14.39 -14.09
CA LYS A 227 5.23 12.94 -14.27
C LYS A 227 6.51 12.24 -14.73
N ILE A 228 7.29 12.86 -15.62
CA ILE A 228 8.53 12.26 -16.16
C ILE A 228 9.57 12.09 -15.05
N LYS A 229 9.73 13.10 -14.19
CA LYS A 229 10.60 13.02 -13.03
C LYS A 229 10.14 11.94 -12.05
N ALA A 230 8.83 11.85 -11.78
CA ALA A 230 8.28 10.80 -10.93
C ALA A 230 8.61 9.41 -11.48
N GLU A 231 8.34 9.15 -12.76
CA GLU A 231 8.63 7.87 -13.43
C GLU A 231 10.12 7.53 -13.39
N ASN A 232 10.99 8.48 -13.72
CA ASN A 232 12.43 8.28 -13.71
C ASN A 232 12.98 8.02 -12.30
N THR A 233 12.44 8.71 -11.30
CA THR A 233 12.84 8.51 -9.90
C THR A 233 12.46 7.11 -9.41
N LEU A 234 11.22 6.68 -9.63
CA LEU A 234 10.78 5.35 -9.22
C LEU A 234 11.58 4.25 -9.92
N ARG A 235 11.82 4.39 -11.23
CA ARG A 235 12.65 3.44 -12.00
C ARG A 235 14.08 3.38 -11.43
N ARG A 236 14.73 4.52 -11.23
CA ARG A 236 16.08 4.59 -10.65
C ARG A 236 16.16 3.93 -9.28
N LEU A 237 15.17 4.16 -8.41
CA LEU A 237 15.14 3.53 -7.09
C LEU A 237 14.89 2.01 -7.18
N THR A 238 14.05 1.56 -8.11
CA THR A 238 13.86 0.12 -8.40
C THR A 238 15.16 -0.52 -8.88
N GLU A 239 15.86 0.10 -9.84
CA GLU A 239 17.17 -0.37 -10.34
C GLU A 239 18.22 -0.40 -9.22
N LEU A 240 18.20 0.57 -8.30
CA LEU A 240 19.11 0.61 -7.17
C LEU A 240 18.87 -0.55 -6.20
N ASN A 241 17.63 -0.93 -5.93
CA ASN A 241 17.30 -2.12 -5.14
C ASN A 241 17.87 -3.38 -5.79
N ILE A 242 17.66 -3.56 -7.10
CA ILE A 242 18.19 -4.70 -7.86
C ILE A 242 19.73 -4.74 -7.80
N GLN A 243 20.41 -3.61 -7.98
CA GLN A 243 21.87 -3.51 -7.87
C GLN A 243 22.42 -3.81 -6.47
N ARG A 244 21.57 -3.70 -5.44
CA ARG A 244 21.91 -4.00 -4.04
C ARG A 244 21.40 -5.37 -3.59
N ASP A 245 21.22 -6.28 -4.55
CA ASP A 245 20.82 -7.66 -4.31
C ASP A 245 19.46 -7.80 -3.61
N GLU A 246 18.46 -6.94 -3.99
CA GLU A 246 17.08 -7.23 -3.63
C GLU A 246 16.59 -8.46 -4.38
N THR A 247 15.92 -9.36 -3.66
CA THR A 247 15.49 -10.66 -4.19
C THR A 247 13.98 -10.78 -4.35
N ASP A 248 13.24 -9.82 -3.83
CA ASP A 248 11.77 -9.84 -3.86
C ASP A 248 11.17 -9.07 -5.04
N ASN A 249 9.85 -9.15 -5.17
CA ASN A 249 9.08 -8.29 -6.04
C ASN A 249 9.20 -6.84 -5.56
N ILE A 250 9.25 -5.88 -6.48
CA ILE A 250 9.54 -4.49 -6.17
C ILE A 250 8.41 -3.64 -6.72
N THR A 251 7.53 -3.13 -5.85
CA THR A 251 6.39 -2.32 -6.28
C THR A 251 6.30 -1.02 -5.52
N SER A 252 6.02 0.05 -6.26
CA SER A 252 5.88 1.40 -5.72
C SER A 252 4.80 2.18 -6.48
N LEU A 253 4.05 2.99 -5.75
CA LEU A 253 3.06 3.94 -6.28
C LEU A 253 3.23 5.28 -5.58
N LEU A 254 3.43 6.33 -6.36
CA LEU A 254 3.59 7.71 -5.93
C LEU A 254 2.37 8.53 -6.34
N LEU A 255 1.79 9.24 -5.39
CA LEU A 255 0.75 10.24 -5.59
C LEU A 255 1.24 11.58 -5.02
N ARG A 256 1.43 12.59 -5.88
CA ARG A 256 1.69 13.96 -5.45
C ARG A 256 0.41 14.78 -5.54
N ILE A 257 0.03 15.40 -4.44
CA ILE A 257 -1.02 16.42 -4.35
C ILE A 257 -0.35 17.79 -4.45
N ILE A 258 -0.87 18.64 -5.34
CA ILE A 258 -0.30 19.95 -5.68
C ILE A 258 -1.20 21.06 -5.16
#